data_58ccc46909db1d554b3b61851168d008
#
_entry.id   58ccc46909db1d554b3b61851168d008
#
_cell.length_a   1.000
_cell.length_b   1.000
_cell.length_c   1.000
_cell.angle_alpha   90.00
_cell.angle_beta   90.00
_cell.angle_gamma   90.00
#
_symmetry.space_group_name_H-M   'P 1'
#
loop_
_entity.id
_entity.type
_entity.pdbx_description
1 polymer ?
#
loop_
_entity_poly.entity_id
_entity_poly.type
_entity_poly.pdbx_seq_one_letter_code
_entity_poly.pdbx_strand_id
1 'polypeptide(L)'
;MRRLSITAICVLQAIADGFQYGFDVIDQTGLPSGTVYPALRRMEAGSLIVSKWEAPAVAQREQRPARKYYELTRSGQLALAEAASRYRLNERAAPRVGKPSTARR
;
A
#
# COMPACT_ATOMS: atom_id res chain seq x y z
N MET A 1 13.83 -2.77 15.30
CA MET A 1 13.07 -2.55 14.11
C MET A 1 11.92 -1.60 14.34
N ARG A 2 11.72 -0.70 13.43
CA ARG A 2 10.71 0.29 13.61
C ARG A 2 9.34 -0.23 13.20
N ARG A 3 8.34 0.07 13.98
CA ARG A 3 6.98 -0.30 13.62
C ARG A 3 6.46 0.53 12.48
N LEU A 4 5.64 -0.10 11.66
CA LEU A 4 4.98 0.61 10.58
C LEU A 4 3.84 1.45 11.16
N SER A 5 3.67 2.64 10.61
CA SER A 5 2.52 3.45 10.95
C SER A 5 1.27 2.85 10.32
N ILE A 6 0.11 3.27 10.80
CA ILE A 6 -1.15 2.83 10.19
C ILE A 6 -1.19 3.22 8.72
N THR A 7 -0.71 4.42 8.39
CA THR A 7 -0.65 4.85 7.00
C THR A 7 0.18 3.90 6.15
N ALA A 8 1.36 3.53 6.65
CA ALA A 8 2.23 2.62 5.91
C ALA A 8 1.57 1.26 5.73
N ILE A 9 0.92 0.76 6.77
CA ILE A 9 0.24 -0.52 6.68
C ILE A 9 -0.85 -0.47 5.60
N CYS A 10 -1.64 0.60 5.58
CA CYS A 10 -2.70 0.73 4.58
C CYS A 10 -2.14 0.76 3.17
N VAL A 11 -1.05 1.49 2.97
CA VAL A 11 -0.46 1.59 1.63
C VAL A 11 0.15 0.25 1.21
N LEU A 12 0.87 -0.41 2.10
CA LEU A 12 1.45 -1.71 1.77
C LEU A 12 0.36 -2.74 1.48
N GLN A 13 -0.72 -2.70 2.25
CA GLN A 13 -1.80 -3.65 2.04
C GLN A 13 -2.46 -3.42 0.67
N ALA A 14 -2.66 -2.17 0.29
CA ALA A 14 -3.24 -1.85 -1.01
C ALA A 14 -2.36 -2.41 -2.13
N ILE A 15 -1.05 -2.21 -2.02
CA ILE A 15 -0.13 -2.73 -3.03
C ILE A 15 -0.18 -4.25 -3.06
N ALA A 16 -0.20 -4.89 -1.90
CA ALA A 16 -0.27 -6.35 -1.81
C ALA A 16 -1.55 -6.87 -2.44
N ASP A 17 -2.63 -6.10 -2.36
CA ASP A 17 -3.91 -6.51 -2.92
C ASP A 17 -4.03 -6.24 -4.41
N GLY A 18 -2.98 -5.74 -5.03
CA GLY A 18 -2.97 -5.53 -6.48
C GLY A 18 -3.15 -4.09 -6.93
N PHE A 19 -3.33 -3.15 -5.98
CA PHE A 19 -3.46 -1.75 -6.33
C PHE A 19 -2.07 -1.13 -6.34
N GLN A 20 -1.38 -1.30 -7.47
CA GLN A 20 0.03 -1.00 -7.54
C GLN A 20 0.38 0.36 -8.14
N TYR A 21 -0.59 1.06 -8.65
CA TYR A 21 -0.40 2.37 -9.22
C TYR A 21 -0.82 3.41 -8.17
N GLY A 22 -0.05 4.50 -8.06
CA GLY A 22 -0.28 5.48 -6.99
C GLY A 22 -1.73 5.95 -6.87
N PHE A 23 -2.37 6.26 -8.00
CA PHE A 23 -3.76 6.69 -7.97
C PHE A 23 -4.67 5.60 -7.42
N ASP A 24 -4.41 4.35 -7.78
CA ASP A 24 -5.21 3.24 -7.28
C ASP A 24 -5.04 3.09 -5.77
N VAL A 25 -3.82 3.31 -5.27
CA VAL A 25 -3.58 3.26 -3.84
C VAL A 25 -4.37 4.35 -3.13
N ILE A 26 -4.39 5.55 -3.71
CA ILE A 26 -5.16 6.65 -3.14
C ILE A 26 -6.64 6.29 -3.08
N ASP A 27 -7.17 5.78 -4.19
CA ASP A 27 -8.58 5.39 -4.24
C ASP A 27 -8.90 4.30 -3.24
N GLN A 28 -8.04 3.29 -3.17
CA GLN A 28 -8.30 2.13 -2.33
C GLN A 28 -8.20 2.47 -0.84
N THR A 29 -7.24 3.31 -0.48
CA THR A 29 -7.02 3.62 0.93
C THR A 29 -7.86 4.79 1.42
N GLY A 30 -8.29 5.65 0.51
CA GLY A 30 -8.97 6.88 0.92
C GLY A 30 -8.04 7.93 1.48
N LEU A 31 -6.74 7.70 1.45
CA LEU A 31 -5.78 8.65 1.97
C LEU A 31 -5.47 9.70 0.91
N PRO A 32 -5.21 10.94 1.32
CA PRO A 32 -4.88 11.99 0.35
C PRO A 32 -3.53 11.77 -0.30
N SER A 33 -3.38 12.32 -1.50
CA SER A 33 -2.13 12.16 -2.24
C SER A 33 -0.94 12.70 -1.47
N GLY A 34 -1.14 13.77 -0.71
CA GLY A 34 -0.06 14.35 0.10
C GLY A 34 0.41 13.43 1.20
N THR A 35 -0.34 12.39 1.50
CA THR A 35 0.06 11.37 2.46
C THR A 35 0.62 10.14 1.75
N VAL A 36 -0.01 9.73 0.65
CA VAL A 36 0.36 8.50 -0.02
C VAL A 36 1.72 8.60 -0.70
N TYR A 37 1.97 9.67 -1.46
CA TYR A 37 3.23 9.75 -2.19
C TYR A 37 4.46 9.87 -1.28
N PRO A 38 4.42 10.67 -0.20
CA PRO A 38 5.55 10.64 0.74
C PRO A 38 5.74 9.27 1.39
N ALA A 39 4.64 8.56 1.67
CA ALA A 39 4.75 7.22 2.26
C ALA A 39 5.41 6.27 1.27
N LEU A 40 5.03 6.33 0.00
CA LEU A 40 5.64 5.49 -1.03
C LEU A 40 7.14 5.76 -1.13
N ARG A 41 7.53 7.03 -1.09
CA ARG A 41 8.96 7.36 -1.16
C ARG A 41 9.72 6.81 0.03
N ARG A 42 9.16 6.95 1.22
CA ARG A 42 9.83 6.45 2.43
C ARG A 42 9.97 4.93 2.39
N MET A 43 8.93 4.26 1.94
CA MET A 43 8.96 2.80 1.91
C MET A 43 9.90 2.28 0.83
N GLU A 44 9.98 2.98 -0.28
CA GLU A 44 10.94 2.61 -1.31
C GLU A 44 12.36 2.83 -0.81
N ALA A 45 12.61 3.94 -0.13
CA ALA A 45 13.93 4.21 0.46
C ALA A 45 14.29 3.16 1.50
N GLY A 46 13.29 2.63 2.20
CA GLY A 46 13.51 1.59 3.20
C GLY A 46 13.49 0.19 2.65
N SER A 47 13.43 0.04 1.34
CA SER A 47 13.46 -1.26 0.66
C SER A 47 12.27 -2.14 0.97
N LEU A 48 11.15 -1.55 1.37
CA LEU A 48 9.93 -2.32 1.58
C LEU A 48 9.17 -2.52 0.28
N ILE A 49 9.34 -1.60 -0.66
CA ILE A 49 8.75 -1.71 -1.99
C ILE A 49 9.79 -1.32 -3.02
N VAL A 50 9.57 -1.76 -4.25
CA VAL A 50 10.35 -1.32 -5.40
C VAL A 50 9.38 -0.77 -6.41
N SER A 51 9.88 0.09 -7.28
CA SER A 51 9.04 0.68 -8.32
C SER A 51 9.56 0.30 -9.69
N LYS A 52 8.64 0.36 -10.64
CA LYS A 52 8.97 0.05 -12.02
C LYS A 52 8.09 0.90 -12.92
N TRP A 53 8.68 1.50 -13.92
CA TRP A 53 7.93 2.28 -14.88
C TRP A 53 7.28 1.37 -15.90
N GLU A 54 6.09 1.73 -16.29
CA GLU A 54 5.38 1.08 -17.38
C GLU A 54 6.19 1.22 -18.68
N ALA A 55 6.09 0.24 -19.54
CA ALA A 55 6.78 0.31 -20.83
C ALA A 55 6.23 1.49 -21.62
N PRO A 56 7.12 2.25 -22.28
CA PRO A 56 6.66 3.41 -23.04
C PRO A 56 5.62 3.07 -24.10
N ALA A 57 5.73 1.89 -24.72
CA ALA A 57 4.78 1.49 -25.75
C ALA A 57 3.36 1.37 -25.22
N VAL A 58 3.22 0.90 -23.96
CA VAL A 58 1.91 0.78 -23.36
C VAL A 58 1.30 2.14 -23.12
N ALA A 59 2.09 3.06 -22.54
CA ALA A 59 1.61 4.40 -22.26
C ALA A 59 1.19 5.10 -23.54
N GLN A 60 2.00 4.94 -24.58
CA GLN A 60 1.72 5.56 -25.86
C GLN A 60 0.44 5.02 -26.48
N ARG A 61 0.24 3.71 -26.40
CA ARG A 61 -0.97 3.09 -26.91
C ARG A 61 -2.20 3.58 -26.16
N GLU A 62 -2.05 3.82 -24.85
CA GLU A 62 -3.14 4.30 -24.01
C GLU A 62 -3.28 5.82 -24.05
N GLN A 63 -2.40 6.50 -24.76
CA GLN A 63 -2.43 7.94 -24.93
C GLN A 63 -2.41 8.68 -23.58
N ARG A 64 -1.49 8.30 -22.73
CA ARG A 64 -1.30 8.93 -21.43
C ARG A 64 0.16 8.78 -21.00
N PRO A 65 0.61 9.54 -20.00
CA PRO A 65 1.97 9.37 -19.49
C PRO A 65 2.18 7.99 -18.93
N ALA A 66 3.42 7.52 -18.96
CA ALA A 66 3.77 6.24 -18.39
C ALA A 66 3.49 6.25 -16.88
N ARG A 67 3.04 5.13 -16.38
CA ARG A 67 2.73 4.96 -14.97
C ARG A 67 3.86 4.29 -14.23
N LYS A 68 3.99 4.63 -12.96
CA LYS A 68 4.94 4.00 -12.07
C LYS A 68 4.19 3.02 -11.20
N TYR A 69 4.64 1.78 -11.20
CA TYR A 69 4.00 0.72 -10.42
C TYR A 69 4.91 0.29 -9.29
N TYR A 70 4.31 -0.15 -8.21
CA TYR A 70 5.03 -0.55 -7.01
C TYR A 70 4.74 -2.00 -6.68
N GLU A 71 5.72 -2.68 -6.11
CA GLU A 71 5.57 -4.05 -5.64
C GLU A 71 6.25 -4.18 -4.29
N LEU A 72 5.73 -5.05 -3.44
CA LEU A 72 6.39 -5.31 -2.18
C LEU A 72 7.63 -6.15 -2.41
N THR A 73 8.70 -5.80 -1.70
CA THR A 73 9.86 -6.67 -1.62
C THR A 73 9.56 -7.77 -0.61
N ARG A 74 10.47 -8.72 -0.47
CA ARG A 74 10.33 -9.70 0.58
C ARG A 74 10.28 -9.03 1.95
N SER A 75 11.13 -8.02 2.18
CA SER A 75 11.09 -7.27 3.42
C SER A 75 9.73 -6.62 3.63
N GLY A 76 9.15 -6.06 2.56
CA GLY A 76 7.84 -5.46 2.66
C GLY A 76 6.77 -6.46 3.01
N GLN A 77 6.84 -7.65 2.42
CA GLN A 77 5.88 -8.69 2.71
C GLN A 77 5.95 -9.11 4.18
N LEU A 78 7.17 -9.29 4.68
CA LEU A 78 7.35 -9.69 6.07
C LEU A 78 6.90 -8.61 7.03
N ALA A 79 7.22 -7.36 6.72
CA ALA A 79 6.80 -6.25 7.57
C ALA A 79 5.28 -6.14 7.62
N LEU A 80 4.62 -6.33 6.47
CA LEU A 80 3.17 -6.27 6.44
C LEU A 80 2.55 -7.43 7.22
N ALA A 81 3.10 -8.63 7.07
CA ALA A 81 2.59 -9.79 7.78
C ALA A 81 2.70 -9.61 9.29
N GLU A 82 3.82 -9.06 9.74
CA GLU A 82 4.01 -8.82 11.16
C GLU A 82 3.06 -7.76 11.68
N ALA A 83 2.87 -6.70 10.92
CA ALA A 83 1.95 -5.64 11.31
C ALA A 83 0.52 -6.17 11.38
N ALA A 84 0.13 -6.98 10.42
CA ALA A 84 -1.21 -7.56 10.40
C ALA A 84 -1.43 -8.46 11.61
N SER A 85 -0.42 -9.20 11.99
CA SER A 85 -0.50 -10.07 13.15
C SER A 85 -0.73 -9.26 14.43
N ARG A 86 0.05 -8.18 14.60
CA ARG A 86 -0.11 -7.31 15.77
C ARG A 86 -1.47 -6.67 15.80
N TYR A 87 -1.93 -6.25 14.63
CA TYR A 87 -3.22 -5.59 14.54
C TYR A 87 -4.35 -6.55 14.94
N ARG A 88 -4.27 -7.78 14.50
CA ARG A 88 -5.27 -8.78 14.86
C ARG A 88 -5.28 -9.06 16.36
N LEU A 89 -4.11 -9.08 16.95
CA LEU A 89 -4.03 -9.27 18.40
C LEU A 89 -4.72 -8.13 19.14
N ASN A 90 -4.51 -6.91 18.67
CA ASN A 90 -5.15 -5.76 19.27
C ASN A 90 -6.66 -5.83 19.11
N GLU A 91 -7.12 -6.27 17.98
CA GLU A 91 -8.56 -6.41 17.75
C GLU A 91 -9.18 -7.41 18.70
N ARG A 92 -8.47 -8.48 18.97
CA ARG A 92 -8.99 -9.46 19.91
C ARG A 92 -9.07 -8.93 21.31
N ALA A 93 -8.14 -8.08 21.67
CA ALA A 93 -8.07 -7.55 23.01
C ALA A 93 -9.11 -6.46 23.23
N ALA A 94 -9.54 -5.78 22.19
CA ALA A 94 -10.44 -4.65 22.31
C ALA A 94 -11.83 -4.97 21.77
N PRO A 95 -12.84 -4.33 22.30
CA PRO A 95 -14.20 -4.51 21.77
C PRO A 95 -14.25 -4.07 20.32
N ARG A 96 -14.92 -4.83 19.53
CA ARG A 96 -15.06 -4.47 18.16
C ARG A 96 -16.12 -3.44 18.01
N VAL A 97 -15.81 -2.45 17.27
CA VAL A 97 -16.74 -1.48 17.07
C VAL A 97 -17.19 -1.58 15.71
N GLY A 98 -18.30 -1.56 15.42
CA GLY A 98 -18.83 -1.58 14.17
C GLY A 98 -17.95 -1.86 13.06
N LYS A 99 -17.84 -2.70 12.48
CA LYS A 99 -17.02 -2.95 11.62
C LYS A 99 -17.43 -2.79 10.31
N PRO A 100 -16.93 -2.40 9.61
CA PRO A 100 -17.26 -2.06 8.37
C PRO A 100 -17.25 -3.14 7.50
N SER A 101 -17.76 -3.28 6.88
CA SER A 101 -17.76 -4.26 6.19
C SER A 101 -17.19 -4.10 5.06
N THR A 102 -16.99 -4.12 4.59
CA THR A 102 -16.60 -3.95 3.71
C THR A 102 -16.58 -4.29 2.96
N ALA A 103 -16.72 -4.54 2.68
CA ALA A 103 -16.74 -4.87 2.06
C ALA A 103 -16.59 -4.58 1.06
N ARG A 104 -16.28 -4.65 0.47
CA ARG A 104 -16.04 -4.38 -0.32
C ARG A 104 -15.99 -4.74 -1.05
N ARG A 105 -16.08 -5.03 -1.66
CA ARG A 105 -15.94 -5.24 -2.30
C ARG A 105 -15.85 -5.49 -2.83
#